data_8aa9695199288c91c1912d8f1cade9bb
#
_entry.id   8aa9695199288c91c1912d8f1cade9bb
#
_cell.length_a   1.000
_cell.length_b   1.000
_cell.length_c   1.000
_cell.angle_alpha   90.00
_cell.angle_beta   90.00
_cell.angle_gamma   90.00
#
_symmetry.space_group_name_H-M   'P 1'
#
loop_
_entity.id
_entity.type
_entity.pdbx_description
1 polymer ?
#
loop_
_entity_poly.entity_id
_entity_poly.type
_entity_poly.pdbx_seq_one_letter_code
_entity_poly.pdbx_strand_id
1 'polypeptide(L)'
;MKQQICRVALVSAAAAAGMFLSACGLFRTTADSVFDDAEDAIASDSAASNIETAEFSYEFGSGRTASVRYQAPDHVRIDVLDGERSTVFCLNGSSSGWMYVRGDVIDMTAEDIGQMLASLLQAIPFNVNFQDIFGNEELLEETENACGEECYVILAYFRRHPDVPVKLWFGKDSDLLRQFEVTREDGVHTMQYFGYRTYGDVTLPSQMFKFSPDGATKITLVSFEANPDIPAYVFRKPEKLSAMEGGK
;
A
#
# COMPACT_ATOMS: atom_id res chain seq x y z
N MET A 1 72.04 19.22 -36.95
CA MET A 1 71.66 18.66 -35.63
C MET A 1 70.56 19.52 -35.03
N LYS A 2 69.31 19.22 -35.28
CA LYS A 2 68.12 19.76 -34.58
C LYS A 2 66.86 19.26 -35.31
N GLN A 3 66.46 18.00 -35.12
CA GLN A 3 65.14 17.48 -35.49
C GLN A 3 65.03 16.07 -34.91
N GLN A 4 64.69 15.99 -33.62
CA GLN A 4 64.24 14.74 -32.99
C GLN A 4 63.86 14.98 -31.53
N ILE A 5 62.89 15.83 -31.27
CA ILE A 5 62.19 15.86 -30.00
C ILE A 5 60.81 16.43 -30.27
N CYS A 6 59.89 15.68 -30.78
CA CYS A 6 58.46 16.01 -30.80
C CYS A 6 57.61 14.83 -31.33
N ARG A 7 57.76 13.62 -30.79
CA ARG A 7 56.91 12.47 -31.17
C ARG A 7 56.57 11.52 -29.99
N VAL A 8 56.63 11.92 -28.75
CA VAL A 8 56.31 11.03 -27.61
C VAL A 8 55.16 11.53 -26.71
N ALA A 9 54.53 12.68 -27.00
CA ALA A 9 53.55 13.26 -26.12
C ALA A 9 52.05 13.11 -26.60
N LEU A 10 51.76 12.24 -27.57
CA LEU A 10 50.39 12.15 -28.15
C LEU A 10 49.74 10.77 -28.06
N VAL A 11 50.29 9.83 -27.27
CA VAL A 11 49.72 8.47 -27.15
C VAL A 11 49.12 8.23 -25.74
N SER A 12 49.34 9.11 -24.76
CA SER A 12 48.89 8.89 -23.39
C SER A 12 47.50 9.54 -23.05
N ALA A 13 46.90 10.28 -23.96
CA ALA A 13 45.62 10.95 -23.70
C ALA A 13 44.37 10.18 -24.18
N ALA A 14 44.55 9.13 -24.98
CA ALA A 14 43.44 8.35 -25.52
C ALA A 14 43.00 7.15 -24.67
N ALA A 15 43.77 6.76 -23.66
CA ALA A 15 43.47 5.61 -22.82
C ALA A 15 42.62 5.95 -21.56
N ALA A 16 42.52 7.24 -21.21
CA ALA A 16 41.75 7.66 -20.04
C ALA A 16 40.28 7.99 -20.33
N ALA A 17 39.92 8.20 -21.59
CA ALA A 17 38.51 8.49 -21.98
C ALA A 17 37.66 7.22 -22.19
N GLY A 18 38.27 6.04 -22.26
CA GLY A 18 37.56 4.77 -22.47
C GLY A 18 37.04 4.07 -21.24
N MET A 19 37.41 4.52 -20.02
CA MET A 19 36.99 3.87 -18.77
C MET A 19 35.83 4.55 -18.05
N PHE A 20 35.38 5.70 -18.53
CA PHE A 20 34.22 6.41 -17.90
C PHE A 20 32.87 6.10 -18.55
N LEU A 21 32.83 5.33 -19.65
CA LEU A 21 31.59 4.96 -20.32
C LEU A 21 31.03 3.57 -19.92
N SER A 22 31.72 2.85 -19.03
CA SER A 22 31.28 1.53 -18.59
C SER A 22 30.62 1.51 -17.20
N ALA A 23 30.50 2.66 -16.51
CA ALA A 23 29.92 2.75 -15.18
C ALA A 23 28.45 3.21 -15.17
N CYS A 24 27.86 3.55 -16.31
CA CYS A 24 26.44 3.97 -16.40
C CYS A 24 25.48 2.82 -16.73
N GLY A 25 25.91 1.56 -16.59
CA GLY A 25 25.10 0.40 -17.00
C GLY A 25 24.75 -0.59 -15.88
N LEU A 26 24.80 -0.21 -14.60
CA LEU A 26 24.74 -1.20 -13.51
C LEU A 26 23.59 -1.01 -12.50
N PHE A 27 22.71 -0.07 -12.65
CA PHE A 27 21.48 -0.06 -11.84
C PHE A 27 20.32 -0.48 -12.75
N ARG A 28 20.14 -1.78 -12.92
CA ARG A 28 18.92 -2.32 -13.52
C ARG A 28 17.83 -2.20 -12.47
N THR A 29 16.76 -1.46 -12.77
CA THR A 29 15.55 -1.45 -11.97
C THR A 29 15.05 -2.88 -11.79
N THR A 30 14.76 -3.28 -10.57
CA THR A 30 14.25 -4.59 -10.19
C THR A 30 12.90 -4.42 -9.50
N ALA A 31 12.11 -5.49 -9.35
CA ALA A 31 10.86 -5.42 -8.61
C ALA A 31 11.11 -4.98 -7.15
N ASP A 32 12.17 -5.52 -6.52
CA ASP A 32 12.54 -5.14 -5.15
C ASP A 32 12.86 -3.64 -5.05
N SER A 33 13.67 -3.08 -5.98
CA SER A 33 13.97 -1.65 -5.92
C SER A 33 12.75 -0.76 -6.14
N VAL A 34 11.77 -1.20 -6.95
CA VAL A 34 10.52 -0.46 -7.13
C VAL A 34 9.66 -0.51 -5.86
N PHE A 35 9.65 -1.63 -5.15
CA PHE A 35 8.97 -1.75 -3.87
C PHE A 35 9.60 -0.86 -2.79
N ASP A 36 10.93 -0.90 -2.66
CA ASP A 36 11.68 -0.08 -1.71
C ASP A 36 11.44 1.42 -1.97
N ASP A 37 11.55 1.87 -3.24
CA ASP A 37 11.28 3.25 -3.64
C ASP A 37 9.82 3.67 -3.32
N ALA A 38 8.86 2.76 -3.53
CA ALA A 38 7.45 3.03 -3.25
C ALA A 38 7.14 3.10 -1.75
N GLU A 39 7.77 2.28 -0.93
CA GLU A 39 7.66 2.34 0.53
C GLU A 39 8.22 3.67 1.04
N ASP A 40 9.39 4.08 0.57
CA ASP A 40 10.02 5.36 0.90
C ASP A 40 9.19 6.57 0.44
N ALA A 41 8.54 6.49 -0.73
CA ALA A 41 7.65 7.54 -1.23
C ALA A 41 6.38 7.70 -0.40
N ILE A 42 5.90 6.64 0.24
CA ILE A 42 4.74 6.67 1.16
C ILE A 42 5.17 7.20 2.53
N ALA A 43 6.22 6.66 3.10
CA ALA A 43 6.78 7.09 4.38
C ALA A 43 8.21 6.55 4.50
N SER A 44 9.17 7.43 4.84
CA SER A 44 10.51 6.94 5.15
C SER A 44 10.47 5.94 6.31
N ASP A 45 11.43 5.02 6.38
CA ASP A 45 11.56 4.03 7.47
C ASP A 45 11.42 4.64 8.86
N SER A 46 12.03 5.82 9.07
CA SER A 46 11.94 6.54 10.33
C SER A 46 10.54 7.10 10.60
N ALA A 47 9.82 7.55 9.58
CA ALA A 47 8.46 8.06 9.71
C ALA A 47 7.48 6.91 9.98
N ALA A 48 7.57 5.83 9.22
CA ALA A 48 6.74 4.64 9.39
C ALA A 48 6.92 4.01 10.78
N SER A 49 8.17 3.87 11.26
CA SER A 49 8.48 3.30 12.58
C SER A 49 8.05 4.18 13.76
N ASN A 50 7.87 5.48 13.56
CA ASN A 50 7.38 6.40 14.58
C ASN A 50 5.84 6.45 14.69
N ILE A 51 5.11 5.75 13.82
CA ILE A 51 3.65 5.68 13.90
C ILE A 51 3.26 4.49 14.77
N GLU A 52 2.99 4.77 16.05
CA GLU A 52 2.49 3.78 17.00
C GLU A 52 0.99 3.58 16.88
N THR A 53 0.25 4.64 16.55
CA THR A 53 -1.19 4.62 16.32
C THR A 53 -1.56 5.48 15.11
N ALA A 54 -2.69 5.15 14.46
CA ALA A 54 -3.25 6.01 13.41
C ALA A 54 -4.79 5.90 13.36
N GLU A 55 -5.44 7.00 12.98
CA GLU A 55 -6.86 7.03 12.70
C GLU A 55 -7.13 7.61 11.30
N PHE A 56 -8.00 6.91 10.55
CA PHE A 56 -8.43 7.31 9.21
C PHE A 56 -9.94 7.38 9.16
N SER A 57 -10.46 8.29 8.34
CA SER A 57 -11.87 8.31 7.98
C SER A 57 -12.01 8.28 6.47
N TYR A 58 -12.91 7.43 5.99
CA TYR A 58 -13.23 7.27 4.58
C TYR A 58 -14.71 7.49 4.32
N GLU A 59 -15.01 8.10 3.18
CA GLU A 59 -16.35 8.22 2.62
C GLU A 59 -16.42 7.47 1.30
N PHE A 60 -17.47 6.67 1.13
CA PHE A 60 -17.78 5.94 -0.10
C PHE A 60 -18.86 6.67 -0.89
N GLY A 61 -18.80 6.59 -2.22
CA GLY A 61 -19.76 7.25 -3.11
C GLY A 61 -21.22 6.88 -2.88
N SER A 62 -21.49 5.80 -2.13
CA SER A 62 -22.84 5.39 -1.68
C SER A 62 -23.34 6.15 -0.46
N GLY A 63 -22.55 7.05 0.14
CA GLY A 63 -22.83 7.69 1.43
C GLY A 63 -22.44 6.84 2.66
N ARG A 64 -21.89 5.64 2.44
CA ARG A 64 -21.31 4.82 3.49
C ARG A 64 -20.01 5.45 3.98
N THR A 65 -19.71 5.32 5.26
CA THR A 65 -18.43 5.79 5.85
C THR A 65 -17.69 4.64 6.53
N ALA A 66 -16.38 4.77 6.65
CA ALA A 66 -15.56 3.89 7.46
C ALA A 66 -14.57 4.69 8.30
N SER A 67 -14.37 4.28 9.54
CA SER A 67 -13.29 4.73 10.41
C SER A 67 -12.36 3.56 10.65
N VAL A 68 -11.07 3.77 10.44
CA VAL A 68 -10.01 2.77 10.65
C VAL A 68 -9.13 3.27 11.79
N ARG A 69 -8.93 2.45 12.80
CA ARG A 69 -7.98 2.67 13.90
C ARG A 69 -6.92 1.60 13.85
N TYR A 70 -5.70 2.04 13.87
CA TYR A 70 -4.50 1.20 13.87
C TYR A 70 -3.72 1.42 15.16
N GLN A 71 -3.17 0.35 15.71
CA GLN A 71 -2.17 0.38 16.77
C GLN A 71 -1.10 -0.67 16.46
N ALA A 72 0.14 -0.20 16.39
CA ALA A 72 1.29 -1.05 16.12
C ALA A 72 1.41 -2.20 17.15
N PRO A 73 1.92 -3.38 16.76
CA PRO A 73 2.36 -3.66 15.39
C PRO A 73 1.22 -4.12 14.46
N ASP A 74 0.09 -4.63 14.99
CA ASP A 74 -0.87 -5.40 14.20
C ASP A 74 -2.32 -5.38 14.72
N HIS A 75 -2.67 -4.36 15.52
CA HIS A 75 -4.05 -4.16 15.93
C HIS A 75 -4.76 -3.22 14.95
N VAL A 76 -5.87 -3.66 14.40
CA VAL A 76 -6.66 -2.86 13.46
C VAL A 76 -8.15 -3.00 13.79
N ARG A 77 -8.84 -1.88 13.86
CA ARG A 77 -10.29 -1.84 13.95
C ARG A 77 -10.86 -1.01 12.82
N ILE A 78 -11.86 -1.54 12.13
CA ILE A 78 -12.61 -0.87 11.09
C ILE A 78 -14.07 -0.81 11.50
N ASP A 79 -14.60 0.38 11.66
CA ASP A 79 -16.01 0.64 11.90
C ASP A 79 -16.63 1.14 10.59
N VAL A 80 -17.56 0.39 10.01
CA VAL A 80 -18.28 0.74 8.78
C VAL A 80 -19.70 1.11 9.13
N LEU A 81 -20.15 2.28 8.68
CA LEU A 81 -21.52 2.77 8.83
C LEU A 81 -22.19 2.88 7.46
N ASP A 82 -23.33 2.20 7.29
CA ASP A 82 -24.15 2.20 6.09
C ASP A 82 -25.61 2.55 6.48
N GLY A 83 -25.95 3.83 6.43
CA GLY A 83 -27.17 4.36 7.02
C GLY A 83 -27.20 4.11 8.52
N GLU A 84 -28.20 3.36 9.00
CA GLU A 84 -28.31 2.97 10.40
C GLU A 84 -27.59 1.65 10.75
N ARG A 85 -27.00 0.98 9.75
CA ARG A 85 -26.32 -0.30 9.95
C ARG A 85 -24.84 -0.07 10.28
N SER A 86 -24.41 -0.61 11.39
CA SER A 86 -23.02 -0.62 11.78
C SER A 86 -22.45 -2.03 11.66
N THR A 87 -21.24 -2.12 11.07
CA THR A 87 -20.42 -3.34 11.03
C THR A 87 -19.05 -2.98 11.55
N VAL A 88 -18.53 -3.80 12.46
CA VAL A 88 -17.19 -3.60 13.01
C VAL A 88 -16.35 -4.82 12.71
N PHE A 89 -15.13 -4.60 12.27
CA PHE A 89 -14.09 -5.62 12.14
C PHE A 89 -12.93 -5.23 13.04
N CYS A 90 -12.40 -6.18 13.77
CA CYS A 90 -11.25 -5.93 14.64
C CYS A 90 -10.26 -7.10 14.56
N LEU A 91 -9.02 -6.79 14.19
CA LEU A 91 -7.89 -7.71 14.27
C LEU A 91 -7.09 -7.43 15.55
N ASN A 92 -6.69 -8.49 16.22
CA ASN A 92 -5.77 -8.49 17.35
C ASN A 92 -4.59 -9.38 16.99
N GLY A 93 -3.69 -8.83 16.16
CA GLY A 93 -2.64 -9.60 15.55
C GLY A 93 -3.05 -10.31 14.25
N SER A 94 -2.11 -11.06 13.69
CA SER A 94 -2.28 -11.76 12.42
C SER A 94 -3.09 -13.05 12.51
N SER A 95 -3.52 -13.48 13.71
CA SER A 95 -4.13 -14.80 13.95
C SER A 95 -5.45 -14.76 14.71
N SER A 96 -5.88 -13.62 15.20
CA SER A 96 -7.13 -13.49 15.95
C SER A 96 -7.87 -12.21 15.56
N GLY A 97 -9.19 -12.28 15.61
CA GLY A 97 -10.05 -11.14 15.33
C GLY A 97 -11.50 -11.43 15.66
N TRP A 98 -12.29 -10.39 15.69
CA TRP A 98 -13.73 -10.47 15.87
C TRP A 98 -14.45 -9.49 14.95
N MET A 99 -15.70 -9.80 14.63
CA MET A 99 -16.56 -8.89 13.90
C MET A 99 -17.90 -8.70 14.63
N TYR A 100 -18.46 -7.51 14.47
CA TYR A 100 -19.85 -7.22 14.85
C TYR A 100 -20.66 -7.02 13.58
N VAL A 101 -21.66 -7.88 13.39
CA VAL A 101 -22.55 -7.85 12.21
C VAL A 101 -23.95 -8.13 12.67
N ARG A 102 -24.89 -7.25 12.32
CA ARG A 102 -26.36 -7.43 12.56
C ARG A 102 -26.74 -7.71 14.01
N GLY A 103 -26.02 -7.14 14.98
CA GLY A 103 -26.30 -7.33 16.39
C GLY A 103 -25.47 -8.41 17.09
N ASP A 104 -24.76 -9.25 16.33
CA ASP A 104 -23.97 -10.35 16.87
C ASP A 104 -22.49 -10.05 16.84
N VAL A 105 -21.76 -10.50 17.87
CA VAL A 105 -20.30 -10.50 17.92
C VAL A 105 -19.80 -11.89 17.64
N ILE A 106 -19.03 -12.02 16.57
CA ILE A 106 -18.56 -13.32 16.03
C ILE A 106 -17.03 -13.32 15.99
N ASP A 107 -16.40 -14.41 16.39
CA ASP A 107 -14.97 -14.59 16.15
C ASP A 107 -14.71 -14.80 14.66
N MET A 108 -13.69 -14.14 14.14
CA MET A 108 -13.29 -14.27 12.77
C MET A 108 -12.59 -15.61 12.53
N THR A 109 -12.91 -16.26 11.43
CA THR A 109 -12.17 -17.44 10.95
C THR A 109 -10.80 -17.06 10.42
N ALA A 110 -9.90 -18.02 10.23
CA ALA A 110 -8.60 -17.77 9.60
C ALA A 110 -8.75 -17.22 8.16
N GLU A 111 -9.80 -17.62 7.45
CA GLU A 111 -10.13 -17.11 6.12
C GLU A 111 -10.56 -15.64 6.18
N ASP A 112 -11.48 -15.28 7.10
CA ASP A 112 -11.91 -13.89 7.30
C ASP A 112 -10.72 -12.98 7.63
N ILE A 113 -9.83 -13.43 8.52
CA ILE A 113 -8.60 -12.72 8.88
C ILE A 113 -7.70 -12.53 7.65
N GLY A 114 -7.50 -13.58 6.86
CA GLY A 114 -6.71 -13.53 5.63
C GLY A 114 -7.27 -12.53 4.61
N GLN A 115 -8.59 -12.54 4.39
CA GLN A 115 -9.27 -11.60 3.49
C GLN A 115 -9.17 -10.16 4.00
N MET A 116 -9.32 -9.96 5.31
CA MET A 116 -9.20 -8.64 5.91
C MET A 116 -7.77 -8.10 5.80
N LEU A 117 -6.75 -8.90 6.10
CA LEU A 117 -5.35 -8.51 5.95
C LEU A 117 -5.02 -8.11 4.51
N ALA A 118 -5.50 -8.86 3.51
CA ALA A 118 -5.35 -8.49 2.10
C ALA A 118 -6.07 -7.17 1.76
N SER A 119 -7.13 -6.82 2.47
CA SER A 119 -7.85 -5.56 2.29
C SER A 119 -7.17 -4.39 3.00
N LEU A 120 -6.39 -4.64 4.05
CA LEU A 120 -5.67 -3.61 4.82
C LEU A 120 -4.55 -2.96 4.02
N LEU A 121 -3.96 -3.66 3.04
CA LEU A 121 -3.05 -3.07 2.06
C LEU A 121 -3.62 -1.82 1.39
N GLN A 122 -4.93 -1.80 1.23
CA GLN A 122 -5.66 -0.70 0.62
C GLN A 122 -6.01 0.39 1.65
N ALA A 123 -6.02 0.05 2.95
CA ALA A 123 -6.49 0.94 4.01
C ALA A 123 -5.35 1.55 4.86
N ILE A 124 -4.19 0.90 4.96
CA ILE A 124 -3.07 1.33 5.81
C ILE A 124 -1.76 1.25 5.00
N PRO A 125 -1.57 2.11 3.99
CA PRO A 125 -0.44 1.98 3.09
C PRO A 125 0.93 2.32 3.70
N PHE A 126 1.00 3.03 4.84
CA PHE A 126 2.25 3.50 5.43
C PHE A 126 2.99 2.45 6.29
N ASN A 127 2.39 1.32 6.59
CA ASN A 127 3.02 0.19 7.32
C ASN A 127 3.00 -1.07 6.44
N VAL A 128 3.13 -0.89 5.15
CA VAL A 128 3.16 -1.96 4.16
C VAL A 128 4.60 -2.24 3.81
N ASN A 129 5.05 -3.46 4.05
CA ASN A 129 6.22 -4.02 3.40
C ASN A 129 5.69 -4.90 2.26
N PHE A 130 5.88 -4.44 1.01
CA PHE A 130 5.40 -5.16 -0.16
C PHE A 130 6.02 -6.55 -0.27
N GLN A 131 7.29 -6.69 0.13
CA GLN A 131 8.01 -7.96 0.10
C GLN A 131 7.46 -8.97 1.12
N ASP A 132 6.86 -8.53 2.25
CA ASP A 132 6.20 -9.42 3.20
C ASP A 132 4.85 -9.96 2.69
N ILE A 133 4.23 -9.23 1.80
CA ILE A 133 2.89 -9.50 1.27
C ILE A 133 2.95 -10.30 -0.02
N PHE A 134 3.83 -9.90 -0.91
CA PHE A 134 3.98 -10.50 -2.22
C PHE A 134 5.19 -11.42 -2.29
N GLY A 135 5.21 -12.31 -3.25
CA GLY A 135 6.30 -13.21 -3.59
C GLY A 135 6.25 -13.55 -5.08
N ASN A 136 7.33 -14.10 -5.59
CA ASN A 136 7.50 -14.41 -7.01
C ASN A 136 7.28 -13.19 -7.90
N GLU A 137 7.87 -12.06 -7.50
CA GLU A 137 7.75 -10.76 -8.15
C GLU A 137 8.53 -10.74 -9.47
N GLU A 138 7.87 -10.29 -10.52
CA GLU A 138 8.46 -10.08 -11.85
C GLU A 138 8.19 -8.66 -12.31
N LEU A 139 9.26 -7.87 -12.51
CA LEU A 139 9.17 -6.58 -13.16
C LEU A 139 9.02 -6.82 -14.66
N LEU A 140 7.90 -6.40 -15.24
CA LEU A 140 7.65 -6.52 -16.65
C LEU A 140 8.55 -5.57 -17.46
N GLU A 141 8.99 -5.99 -18.65
CA GLU A 141 9.85 -5.18 -19.51
C GLU A 141 9.14 -3.93 -20.06
N GLU A 142 7.83 -4.04 -20.28
CA GLU A 142 7.01 -2.95 -20.81
C GLU A 142 6.41 -2.12 -19.69
N THR A 143 6.50 -0.80 -19.83
CA THR A 143 5.79 0.14 -18.96
C THR A 143 4.37 0.36 -19.48
N GLU A 144 3.45 0.70 -18.58
CA GLU A 144 2.06 1.00 -18.92
C GLU A 144 1.66 2.34 -18.32
N ASN A 145 0.65 3.01 -18.92
CA ASN A 145 0.06 4.21 -18.31
C ASN A 145 -1.06 3.82 -17.36
N ALA A 146 -0.96 4.25 -16.11
CA ALA A 146 -2.01 4.12 -15.12
C ALA A 146 -2.23 5.45 -14.37
N CYS A 147 -3.48 5.84 -14.21
CA CYS A 147 -3.86 7.06 -13.49
C CYS A 147 -3.16 8.35 -13.97
N GLY A 148 -2.80 8.40 -15.27
CA GLY A 148 -2.18 9.57 -15.91
C GLY A 148 -0.65 9.64 -15.79
N GLU A 149 0.01 8.58 -15.36
CA GLU A 149 1.46 8.48 -15.23
C GLU A 149 1.98 7.22 -15.91
N GLU A 150 3.19 7.28 -16.48
CA GLU A 150 3.92 6.10 -16.94
C GLU A 150 4.38 5.30 -15.72
N CYS A 151 4.10 3.99 -15.69
CA CYS A 151 4.34 3.15 -14.54
C CYS A 151 5.25 1.97 -14.85
N TYR A 152 6.08 1.59 -13.90
CA TYR A 152 6.60 0.24 -13.79
C TYR A 152 5.46 -0.72 -13.48
N VAL A 153 5.50 -1.90 -14.06
CA VAL A 153 4.46 -2.92 -13.85
C VAL A 153 5.10 -4.16 -13.23
N ILE A 154 4.59 -4.56 -12.07
CA ILE A 154 5.05 -5.76 -11.37
C ILE A 154 3.91 -6.79 -11.37
N LEU A 155 4.20 -7.99 -11.85
CA LEU A 155 3.39 -9.17 -11.63
C LEU A 155 3.90 -9.86 -10.36
N ALA A 156 3.02 -10.11 -9.40
CA ALA A 156 3.36 -10.73 -8.14
C ALA A 156 2.25 -11.69 -7.68
N TYR A 157 2.49 -12.40 -6.59
CA TYR A 157 1.51 -13.31 -6.00
C TYR A 157 1.43 -13.05 -4.50
N PHE A 158 0.24 -13.14 -3.92
CA PHE A 158 0.14 -13.09 -2.47
C PHE A 158 0.87 -14.27 -1.83
N ARG A 159 1.79 -14.01 -0.89
CA ARG A 159 2.52 -15.10 -0.18
C ARG A 159 1.58 -16.09 0.50
N ARG A 160 0.43 -15.61 1.00
CA ARG A 160 -0.59 -16.46 1.65
C ARG A 160 -1.56 -17.12 0.67
N HIS A 161 -1.61 -16.66 -0.58
CA HIS A 161 -2.46 -17.19 -1.65
C HIS A 161 -1.66 -17.20 -2.97
N PRO A 162 -0.69 -18.12 -3.11
CA PRO A 162 0.26 -18.11 -4.23
C PRO A 162 -0.39 -18.41 -5.60
N ASP A 163 -1.64 -18.85 -5.60
CA ASP A 163 -2.41 -19.09 -6.83
C ASP A 163 -3.14 -17.85 -7.34
N VAL A 164 -3.10 -16.73 -6.59
CA VAL A 164 -3.80 -15.49 -6.95
C VAL A 164 -2.80 -14.49 -7.48
N PRO A 165 -2.74 -14.26 -8.79
CA PRO A 165 -1.87 -13.27 -9.39
C PRO A 165 -2.40 -11.86 -9.10
N VAL A 166 -1.45 -10.96 -8.91
CA VAL A 166 -1.69 -9.53 -8.68
C VAL A 166 -0.83 -8.74 -9.63
N LYS A 167 -1.37 -7.69 -10.21
CA LYS A 167 -0.64 -6.75 -11.03
C LYS A 167 -0.62 -5.38 -10.34
N LEU A 168 0.56 -4.79 -10.25
CA LEU A 168 0.82 -3.56 -9.52
C LEU A 168 1.47 -2.55 -10.46
N TRP A 169 0.99 -1.31 -10.46
CA TRP A 169 1.54 -0.21 -11.27
C TRP A 169 2.11 0.86 -10.34
N PHE A 170 3.42 1.09 -10.42
CA PHE A 170 4.12 2.12 -9.67
C PHE A 170 4.56 3.23 -10.61
N GLY A 171 4.22 4.47 -10.29
CA GLY A 171 4.56 5.63 -11.10
C GLY A 171 6.07 5.84 -11.19
N LYS A 172 6.60 6.04 -12.40
CA LYS A 172 8.05 6.22 -12.61
C LYS A 172 8.58 7.54 -12.09
N ASP A 173 7.75 8.57 -12.04
CA ASP A 173 8.13 9.89 -11.58
C ASP A 173 7.83 10.10 -10.08
N SER A 174 6.86 9.35 -9.56
CA SER A 174 6.35 9.53 -8.19
C SER A 174 6.72 8.41 -7.24
N ASP A 175 7.14 7.26 -7.76
CA ASP A 175 7.34 5.98 -7.06
C ASP A 175 6.09 5.45 -6.33
N LEU A 176 4.95 6.12 -6.45
CA LEU A 176 3.71 5.77 -5.74
C LEU A 176 2.90 4.71 -6.49
N LEU A 177 2.24 3.84 -5.74
CA LEU A 177 1.29 2.86 -6.29
C LEU A 177 0.12 3.59 -6.95
N ARG A 178 -0.05 3.42 -8.27
CA ARG A 178 -1.11 4.04 -9.06
C ARG A 178 -2.29 3.13 -9.27
N GLN A 179 -2.04 1.85 -9.44
CA GLN A 179 -3.10 0.86 -9.66
C GLN A 179 -2.69 -0.49 -9.09
N PHE A 180 -3.67 -1.20 -8.60
CA PHE A 180 -3.59 -2.57 -8.14
C PHE A 180 -4.71 -3.35 -8.82
N GLU A 181 -4.41 -4.54 -9.32
CA GLU A 181 -5.38 -5.42 -9.96
C GLU A 181 -5.22 -6.85 -9.46
N VAL A 182 -6.33 -7.50 -9.16
CA VAL A 182 -6.39 -8.90 -8.78
C VAL A 182 -7.51 -9.60 -9.53
N THR A 183 -7.21 -10.75 -10.10
CA THR A 183 -8.21 -11.62 -10.73
C THR A 183 -8.71 -12.62 -9.70
N ARG A 184 -10.03 -12.66 -9.49
CA ARG A 184 -10.72 -13.59 -8.60
C ARG A 184 -11.71 -14.43 -9.39
N GLU A 185 -12.36 -15.38 -8.73
CA GLU A 185 -13.37 -16.24 -9.36
C GLU A 185 -14.55 -15.47 -9.96
N ASP A 186 -14.95 -14.35 -9.33
CA ASP A 186 -16.03 -13.47 -9.76
C ASP A 186 -15.57 -12.43 -10.80
N GLY A 187 -14.30 -12.36 -11.14
CA GLY A 187 -13.75 -11.48 -12.17
C GLY A 187 -12.58 -10.62 -11.73
N VAL A 188 -12.30 -9.59 -12.50
CA VAL A 188 -11.19 -8.66 -12.25
C VAL A 188 -11.62 -7.57 -11.28
N HIS A 189 -10.81 -7.35 -10.26
CA HIS A 189 -10.96 -6.28 -9.29
C HIS A 189 -9.79 -5.32 -9.41
N THR A 190 -10.07 -4.04 -9.62
CA THR A 190 -9.04 -3.00 -9.78
C THR A 190 -9.25 -1.91 -8.73
N MET A 191 -8.15 -1.45 -8.14
CA MET A 191 -8.11 -0.25 -7.30
C MET A 191 -7.18 0.76 -7.95
N GLN A 192 -7.65 1.99 -8.14
CA GLN A 192 -6.86 3.10 -8.67
C GLN A 192 -6.71 4.18 -7.60
N TYR A 193 -5.53 4.81 -7.54
CA TYR A 193 -5.14 5.75 -6.49
C TYR A 193 -4.83 7.13 -7.09
N PHE A 194 -5.45 8.17 -6.54
CA PHE A 194 -5.34 9.54 -7.04
C PHE A 194 -5.13 10.56 -5.93
N GLY A 195 -4.58 11.71 -6.33
CA GLY A 195 -4.54 12.90 -5.49
C GLY A 195 -3.75 12.68 -4.20
N TYR A 196 -2.60 12.05 -4.30
CA TYR A 196 -1.70 11.85 -3.16
C TYR A 196 -1.41 13.16 -2.45
N ARG A 197 -1.44 13.16 -1.14
CA ARG A 197 -1.18 14.30 -0.26
C ARG A 197 -0.34 13.85 0.93
N THR A 198 0.53 14.74 1.38
CA THR A 198 1.35 14.51 2.56
C THR A 198 0.60 14.97 3.82
N TYR A 199 0.56 14.09 4.81
CA TYR A 199 -0.03 14.29 6.12
C TYR A 199 1.08 14.07 7.16
N GLY A 200 1.73 15.15 7.64
CA GLY A 200 2.97 15.02 8.39
C GLY A 200 4.07 14.41 7.53
N ASP A 201 4.57 13.25 7.92
CA ASP A 201 5.64 12.52 7.21
C ASP A 201 5.11 11.35 6.36
N VAL A 202 3.79 11.26 6.14
CA VAL A 202 3.15 10.17 5.39
C VAL A 202 2.42 10.71 4.17
N THR A 203 2.59 10.08 3.01
CA THR A 203 1.95 10.43 1.76
C THR A 203 0.85 9.40 1.43
N LEU A 204 -0.41 9.84 1.38
CA LEU A 204 -1.58 9.00 1.20
C LEU A 204 -2.43 9.44 0.01
N PRO A 205 -3.10 8.50 -0.71
CA PRO A 205 -4.05 8.86 -1.74
C PRO A 205 -5.30 9.49 -1.10
N SER A 206 -5.71 10.66 -1.59
CA SER A 206 -6.93 11.32 -1.13
C SER A 206 -8.19 10.75 -1.77
N GLN A 207 -8.07 10.08 -2.91
CA GLN A 207 -9.16 9.45 -3.62
C GLN A 207 -8.72 8.09 -4.17
N MET A 208 -9.63 7.11 -4.07
CA MET A 208 -9.46 5.79 -4.65
C MET A 208 -10.71 5.42 -5.43
N PHE A 209 -10.55 4.66 -6.50
CA PHE A 209 -11.67 4.10 -7.28
C PHE A 209 -11.51 2.59 -7.33
N LYS A 210 -12.47 1.91 -6.72
CA LYS A 210 -12.58 0.46 -6.79
C LYS A 210 -13.51 0.08 -7.93
N PHE A 211 -13.04 -0.77 -8.83
CA PHE A 211 -13.82 -1.40 -9.88
C PHE A 211 -13.92 -2.90 -9.58
N SER A 212 -15.10 -3.44 -9.75
CA SER A 212 -15.39 -4.87 -9.60
C SER A 212 -16.51 -5.25 -10.59
N PRO A 213 -16.78 -6.54 -10.80
CA PRO A 213 -17.92 -6.96 -11.63
C PRO A 213 -19.26 -6.36 -11.21
N ASP A 214 -19.43 -6.05 -9.92
CA ASP A 214 -20.64 -5.44 -9.36
C ASP A 214 -20.73 -3.92 -9.61
N GLY A 215 -19.68 -3.28 -10.12
CA GLY A 215 -19.64 -1.86 -10.43
C GLY A 215 -18.44 -1.11 -9.89
N ALA A 216 -18.55 0.22 -9.93
CA ALA A 216 -17.49 1.13 -9.49
C ALA A 216 -17.88 1.84 -8.18
N THR A 217 -16.92 1.99 -7.28
CA THR A 217 -17.09 2.72 -6.02
C THR A 217 -15.95 3.72 -5.85
N LYS A 218 -16.31 4.99 -5.66
CA LYS A 218 -15.36 6.03 -5.25
C LYS A 218 -15.19 5.95 -3.73
N ILE A 219 -13.94 6.04 -3.27
CA ILE A 219 -13.55 6.11 -1.87
C ILE A 219 -12.72 7.38 -1.69
N THR A 220 -13.07 8.20 -0.71
CA THR A 220 -12.38 9.45 -0.40
C THR A 220 -11.81 9.37 1.01
N LEU A 221 -10.52 9.65 1.18
CA LEU A 221 -9.90 9.84 2.49
C LEU A 221 -10.34 11.22 3.00
N VAL A 222 -11.10 11.23 4.09
CA VAL A 222 -11.64 12.46 4.70
C VAL A 222 -10.65 13.03 5.71
N SER A 223 -10.06 12.16 6.54
CA SER A 223 -9.07 12.55 7.56
C SER A 223 -8.05 11.46 7.79
N PHE A 224 -6.86 11.88 8.19
CA PHE A 224 -5.80 11.04 8.71
C PHE A 224 -5.15 11.75 9.89
N GLU A 225 -4.92 11.03 10.98
CA GLU A 225 -4.19 11.48 12.15
C GLU A 225 -3.17 10.41 12.55
N ALA A 226 -1.91 10.81 12.69
CA ALA A 226 -0.83 9.97 13.18
C ALA A 226 -0.68 10.17 14.69
N ASN A 227 -0.48 9.06 15.39
CA ASN A 227 -0.27 9.01 16.84
C ASN A 227 -1.39 9.64 17.70
N PRO A 228 -2.69 9.47 17.35
CA PRO A 228 -3.77 9.83 18.25
C PRO A 228 -3.75 8.93 19.50
N ASP A 229 -4.27 9.42 20.60
CA ASP A 229 -4.46 8.61 21.82
C ASP A 229 -5.62 7.61 21.61
N ILE A 230 -5.29 6.35 21.28
CA ILE A 230 -6.26 5.29 21.08
C ILE A 230 -6.24 4.35 22.31
N PRO A 231 -7.26 4.36 23.15
CA PRO A 231 -7.29 3.49 24.32
C PRO A 231 -7.34 2.00 23.93
N ALA A 232 -6.56 1.15 24.57
CA ALA A 232 -6.46 -0.28 24.26
C ALA A 232 -7.79 -1.04 24.32
N TYR A 233 -8.80 -0.56 25.04
CA TYR A 233 -10.11 -1.18 25.07
C TYR A 233 -10.85 -1.12 23.73
N VAL A 234 -10.47 -0.20 22.84
CA VAL A 234 -11.06 -0.03 21.50
C VAL A 234 -10.95 -1.31 20.69
N PHE A 235 -9.88 -2.08 20.85
CA PHE A 235 -9.64 -3.32 20.14
C PHE A 235 -10.20 -4.57 20.83
N ARG A 236 -10.70 -4.43 22.06
CA ARG A 236 -11.22 -5.58 22.83
C ARG A 236 -12.56 -6.04 22.25
N LYS A 237 -12.74 -7.36 22.18
CA LYS A 237 -14.03 -7.96 21.88
C LYS A 237 -15.03 -7.60 22.98
N PRO A 238 -16.19 -6.99 22.65
CA PRO A 238 -17.20 -6.68 23.64
C PRO A 238 -17.81 -7.95 24.23
N GLU A 239 -17.93 -8.01 25.56
CA GLU A 239 -18.47 -9.18 26.27
C GLU A 239 -19.97 -9.39 26.05
N LYS A 240 -20.74 -8.33 25.85
CA LYS A 240 -22.16 -8.34 25.43
C LYS A 240 -22.55 -6.95 24.91
N LEU A 241 -23.30 -6.91 23.81
CA LEU A 241 -23.78 -5.66 23.19
C LEU A 241 -25.08 -5.09 23.78
N SER A 242 -25.40 -5.40 25.02
CA SER A 242 -26.56 -4.80 25.68
C SER A 242 -26.39 -3.30 26.06
N ALA A 243 -25.29 -2.64 25.67
CA ALA A 243 -24.97 -1.28 26.10
C ALA A 243 -24.72 -0.25 24.98
N MET A 244 -24.87 -0.57 23.69
CA MET A 244 -24.68 0.42 22.62
C MET A 244 -25.96 1.18 22.20
N GLU A 245 -27.12 0.90 22.80
CA GLU A 245 -28.37 1.62 22.51
C GLU A 245 -28.62 2.85 23.42
N GLY A 246 -27.62 3.43 24.01
CA GLY A 246 -27.78 4.46 25.05
C GLY A 246 -27.02 5.78 24.89
N GLY A 247 -26.58 6.14 23.69
CA GLY A 247 -25.93 7.42 23.40
C GLY A 247 -26.86 8.36 22.60
N LYS A 248 -27.83 9.01 23.27
CA LYS A 248 -28.56 10.16 22.72
C LYS A 248 -27.71 11.43 22.87
#